data_72928090e864b48d6df0edb318abb0d2
#
_entry.id   72928090e864b48d6df0edb318abb0d2
#
_cell.length_a   1.000
_cell.length_b   1.000
_cell.length_c   1.000
_cell.angle_alpha   90.00
_cell.angle_beta   90.00
_cell.angle_gamma   90.00
#
_symmetry.space_group_name_H-M   'P 1'
#
loop_
_entity.id
_entity.type
_entity.pdbx_description
1 polymer ?
#
loop_
_entity_poly.entity_id
_entity_poly.type
_entity_poly.pdbx_seq_one_letter_code
_entity_poly.pdbx_strand_id
1 'polypeptide(L)'
;MERLIFHVDVNSAFLSWEAAKRVKMGLPDLRDIPSCIGGDPSKRTGIVVAKSIPAKKYGIQTGEPMAMAFRKCPNLVAVPSDFELYDKCSRAFKKICGSYAPVMESFSIDEVFLDMTGTSYIYPDPVATAHELKDKIRTELGFTVNIGISTNKLLAKMASDFEKPDKVHTLFPEEIPVKMWPLPVRELLFLGRSSEKKLQDAGIRTIGDLAHEKKAKIQALLGEKAGQQLYQYARGLDDSPVKAKPDEAKGFSMETTFNDDLVSLEQALPILLEQCDILAARMRRKKKKCTCISVTFRTLDFRNKSHQTKLPNATDITEEIYRNAQNLFQESWMRQPLRLLGVSLTGLTDDSFEQLSFFENTHKKERQQKLDAALDSIRLKYGNDKVTRASIMNSTARIGRKAKAQMENEREQ
;
A
#
# COMPACT_ATOMS: atom_id res chain seq x y z
N MET A 1 -22.55 25.59 2.24
CA MET A 1 -23.00 24.36 1.57
C MET A 1 -22.56 23.18 2.44
N GLU A 2 -23.44 22.23 2.63
CA GLU A 2 -23.13 21.01 3.34
C GLU A 2 -22.16 20.15 2.53
N ARG A 3 -21.14 19.56 3.16
CA ARG A 3 -20.17 18.70 2.47
C ARG A 3 -20.85 17.44 1.97
N LEU A 4 -20.48 16.99 0.79
CA LEU A 4 -20.94 15.74 0.20
C LEU A 4 -19.75 14.96 -0.33
N ILE A 5 -19.45 13.83 0.28
CA ILE A 5 -18.28 12.99 -0.03
C ILE A 5 -18.75 11.60 -0.45
N PHE A 6 -18.25 11.14 -1.59
CA PHE A 6 -18.38 9.75 -2.01
C PHE A 6 -17.07 9.02 -1.75
N HIS A 7 -17.15 7.80 -1.25
CA HIS A 7 -16.06 6.85 -1.25
C HIS A 7 -16.38 5.72 -2.23
N VAL A 8 -15.52 5.50 -3.21
CA VAL A 8 -15.70 4.46 -4.24
C VAL A 8 -14.61 3.41 -4.08
N ASP A 9 -15.01 2.14 -3.91
CA ASP A 9 -14.13 1.00 -3.62
C ASP A 9 -14.40 -0.16 -4.59
N VAL A 10 -13.35 -0.63 -5.28
CA VAL A 10 -13.46 -1.74 -6.24
C VAL A 10 -13.60 -3.07 -5.50
N ASN A 11 -14.67 -3.80 -5.79
CA ASN A 11 -14.94 -5.09 -5.16
C ASN A 11 -13.89 -6.15 -5.51
N SER A 12 -13.12 -6.62 -4.53
CA SER A 12 -12.05 -7.61 -4.69
C SER A 12 -11.11 -7.29 -5.86
N ALA A 13 -10.58 -6.08 -5.90
CA ALA A 13 -9.92 -5.42 -7.01
C ALA A 13 -9.04 -6.34 -7.89
N PHE A 14 -7.99 -6.92 -7.33
CA PHE A 14 -7.04 -7.72 -8.11
C PHE A 14 -7.70 -8.94 -8.78
N LEU A 15 -8.62 -9.60 -8.08
CA LEU A 15 -9.36 -10.72 -8.64
C LEU A 15 -10.32 -10.24 -9.74
N SER A 16 -11.05 -9.16 -9.49
CA SER A 16 -12.04 -8.62 -10.43
C SER A 16 -11.38 -8.08 -11.70
N TRP A 17 -10.21 -7.47 -11.60
CA TRP A 17 -9.45 -7.01 -12.76
C TRP A 17 -8.91 -8.15 -13.61
N GLU A 18 -8.37 -9.19 -12.99
CA GLU A 18 -7.96 -10.40 -13.72
C GLU A 18 -9.16 -11.14 -14.32
N ALA A 19 -10.27 -11.24 -13.60
CA ALA A 19 -11.51 -11.83 -14.10
C ALA A 19 -12.04 -11.08 -15.33
N ALA A 20 -12.11 -9.75 -15.29
CA ALA A 20 -12.55 -8.92 -16.42
C ALA A 20 -11.67 -9.12 -17.66
N LYS A 21 -10.35 -9.23 -17.51
CA LYS A 21 -9.41 -9.56 -18.58
C LYS A 21 -9.70 -10.94 -19.15
N ARG A 22 -9.85 -11.96 -18.30
CA ARG A 22 -10.09 -13.35 -18.71
C ARG A 22 -11.41 -13.52 -19.45
N VAL A 23 -12.48 -12.90 -18.98
CA VAL A 23 -13.80 -12.92 -19.67
C VAL A 23 -13.69 -12.32 -21.07
N LYS A 24 -12.96 -11.22 -21.27
CA LYS A 24 -12.69 -10.64 -22.59
C LYS A 24 -11.90 -11.60 -23.52
N MET A 25 -11.16 -12.55 -22.96
CA MET A 25 -10.42 -13.57 -23.70
C MET A 25 -11.23 -14.87 -23.90
N GLY A 26 -12.50 -14.92 -23.49
CA GLY A 26 -13.33 -16.11 -23.56
C GLY A 26 -13.00 -17.19 -22.52
N LEU A 27 -12.25 -16.86 -21.48
CA LEU A 27 -11.90 -17.78 -20.39
C LEU A 27 -12.95 -17.71 -19.25
N PRO A 28 -13.03 -18.76 -18.40
CA PRO A 28 -13.94 -18.76 -17.25
C PRO A 28 -13.74 -17.55 -16.33
N ASP A 29 -14.87 -17.03 -15.82
CA ASP A 29 -14.86 -15.93 -14.86
C ASP A 29 -14.37 -16.45 -13.50
N LEU A 30 -13.29 -15.86 -13.01
CA LEU A 30 -12.71 -16.20 -11.70
C LEU A 30 -13.64 -15.87 -10.53
N ARG A 31 -14.61 -14.97 -10.72
CA ARG A 31 -15.54 -14.56 -9.66
C ARG A 31 -16.57 -15.65 -9.33
N ASP A 32 -16.86 -16.52 -10.29
CA ASP A 32 -17.91 -17.55 -10.19
C ASP A 32 -17.39 -18.90 -9.67
N ILE A 33 -16.09 -19.09 -9.61
CA ILE A 33 -15.43 -20.33 -9.19
C ILE A 33 -14.54 -20.11 -7.97
N PRO A 34 -14.21 -21.14 -7.17
CA PRO A 34 -13.20 -21.05 -6.13
C PRO A 34 -11.85 -20.66 -6.73
N SER A 35 -11.46 -19.40 -6.57
CA SER A 35 -10.26 -18.86 -7.18
C SER A 35 -9.58 -17.83 -6.28
N CYS A 36 -8.29 -17.60 -6.51
CA CYS A 36 -7.54 -16.54 -5.85
C CYS A 36 -6.44 -15.97 -6.76
N ILE A 37 -6.05 -14.74 -6.46
CA ILE A 37 -4.80 -14.16 -6.92
C ILE A 37 -3.76 -14.43 -5.83
N GLY A 38 -2.62 -14.99 -6.22
CA GLY A 38 -1.59 -15.32 -5.25
C GLY A 38 -0.25 -15.61 -5.88
N GLY A 39 0.76 -15.75 -5.03
CA GLY A 39 2.09 -16.15 -5.46
C GLY A 39 2.16 -17.63 -5.84
N ASP A 40 3.30 -18.02 -6.39
CA ASP A 40 3.61 -19.40 -6.73
C ASP A 40 3.58 -20.28 -5.46
N PRO A 41 2.73 -21.32 -5.40
CA PRO A 41 2.61 -22.20 -4.23
C PRO A 41 3.88 -23.00 -3.92
N SER A 42 4.75 -23.21 -4.92
CA SER A 42 6.04 -23.87 -4.73
C SER A 42 7.06 -22.97 -4.03
N LYS A 43 6.79 -21.67 -3.98
CA LYS A 43 7.66 -20.69 -3.33
C LYS A 43 7.19 -20.39 -1.92
N ARG A 44 8.14 -20.35 -1.00
CA ARG A 44 7.92 -20.02 0.42
C ARG A 44 7.22 -18.66 0.65
N THR A 45 7.26 -17.76 -0.33
CA THR A 45 6.72 -16.39 -0.26
C THR A 45 5.32 -16.24 -0.83
N GLY A 46 4.72 -17.31 -1.35
CA GLY A 46 3.40 -17.26 -1.96
C GLY A 46 2.29 -17.08 -0.92
N ILE A 47 1.56 -15.94 -0.99
CA ILE A 47 0.37 -15.67 -0.19
C ILE A 47 -0.83 -15.38 -1.06
N VAL A 48 -2.03 -15.56 -0.51
CA VAL A 48 -3.30 -15.14 -1.14
C VAL A 48 -3.39 -13.62 -1.08
N VAL A 49 -3.43 -12.96 -2.23
CA VAL A 49 -3.55 -11.50 -2.35
C VAL A 49 -5.02 -11.08 -2.45
N ALA A 50 -5.82 -11.81 -3.24
CA ALA A 50 -7.26 -11.62 -3.36
C ALA A 50 -7.93 -12.97 -3.59
N LYS A 51 -9.23 -13.07 -3.27
CA LYS A 51 -10.00 -14.32 -3.40
C LYS A 51 -11.41 -14.05 -3.88
N SER A 52 -12.00 -15.05 -4.54
CA SER A 52 -13.41 -15.04 -4.95
C SER A 52 -14.35 -15.28 -3.76
N ILE A 53 -15.63 -14.91 -3.93
CA ILE A 53 -16.67 -15.23 -2.95
C ILE A 53 -16.83 -16.75 -2.78
N PRO A 54 -16.84 -17.59 -3.85
CA PRO A 54 -16.78 -19.03 -3.70
C PRO A 54 -15.59 -19.53 -2.89
N ALA A 55 -14.37 -18.97 -3.09
CA ALA A 55 -13.20 -19.35 -2.30
C ALA A 55 -13.31 -18.94 -0.81
N LYS A 56 -13.98 -17.82 -0.52
CA LYS A 56 -14.25 -17.37 0.86
C LYS A 56 -15.08 -18.41 1.65
N LYS A 57 -15.99 -19.15 0.99
CA LYS A 57 -16.80 -20.19 1.63
C LYS A 57 -15.97 -21.36 2.17
N TYR A 58 -14.78 -21.61 1.63
CA TYR A 58 -13.80 -22.59 2.15
C TYR A 58 -12.94 -22.05 3.29
N GLY A 59 -13.23 -20.85 3.78
CA GLY A 59 -12.46 -20.21 4.85
C GLY A 59 -11.08 -19.69 4.41
N ILE A 60 -10.86 -19.52 3.10
CA ILE A 60 -9.62 -18.92 2.57
C ILE A 60 -9.56 -17.45 2.99
N GLN A 61 -8.38 -16.99 3.46
CA GLN A 61 -8.18 -15.62 3.92
C GLN A 61 -7.09 -14.91 3.10
N THR A 62 -7.28 -13.61 2.87
CA THR A 62 -6.22 -12.76 2.30
C THR A 62 -5.04 -12.68 3.27
N GLY A 63 -3.82 -12.82 2.75
CA GLY A 63 -2.59 -12.84 3.52
C GLY A 63 -2.16 -14.23 4.02
N GLU A 64 -3.01 -15.27 3.88
CA GLU A 64 -2.59 -16.62 4.26
C GLU A 64 -1.66 -17.26 3.21
N PRO A 65 -0.78 -18.19 3.62
CA PRO A 65 0.08 -18.93 2.70
C PRO A 65 -0.73 -19.72 1.66
N MET A 66 -0.29 -19.72 0.41
CA MET A 66 -0.95 -20.47 -0.67
C MET A 66 -1.10 -21.96 -0.36
N ALA A 67 -0.11 -22.57 0.29
CA ALA A 67 -0.18 -23.98 0.72
C ALA A 67 -1.37 -24.25 1.66
N MET A 68 -1.71 -23.30 2.54
CA MET A 68 -2.87 -23.41 3.42
C MET A 68 -4.18 -23.26 2.65
N ALA A 69 -4.23 -22.33 1.68
CA ALA A 69 -5.40 -22.15 0.83
C ALA A 69 -5.72 -23.41 0.01
N PHE A 70 -4.71 -24.07 -0.57
CA PHE A 70 -4.89 -25.34 -1.28
C PHE A 70 -5.32 -26.50 -0.38
N ARG A 71 -4.88 -26.55 0.88
CA ARG A 71 -5.37 -27.54 1.85
C ARG A 71 -6.85 -27.37 2.14
N LYS A 72 -7.35 -26.13 2.20
CA LYS A 72 -8.78 -25.83 2.42
C LYS A 72 -9.63 -26.07 1.17
N CYS A 73 -9.07 -25.84 -0.01
CA CYS A 73 -9.75 -26.02 -1.30
C CYS A 73 -8.77 -26.62 -2.31
N PRO A 74 -8.71 -27.98 -2.45
CA PRO A 74 -7.80 -28.65 -3.39
C PRO A 74 -8.00 -28.23 -4.85
N ASN A 75 -9.23 -27.87 -5.24
CA ASN A 75 -9.57 -27.42 -6.58
C ASN A 75 -9.49 -25.90 -6.77
N LEU A 76 -8.78 -25.20 -5.89
CA LEU A 76 -8.62 -23.76 -5.98
C LEU A 76 -7.86 -23.37 -7.25
N VAL A 77 -8.44 -22.48 -8.05
CA VAL A 77 -7.80 -21.91 -9.23
C VAL A 77 -6.95 -20.71 -8.78
N ALA A 78 -5.63 -20.86 -8.78
CA ALA A 78 -4.70 -19.79 -8.41
C ALA A 78 -4.13 -19.13 -9.66
N VAL A 79 -4.16 -17.80 -9.70
CA VAL A 79 -3.60 -16.99 -10.79
C VAL A 79 -2.53 -16.05 -10.22
N PRO A 80 -1.36 -15.95 -10.88
CA PRO A 80 -0.31 -15.03 -10.41
C PRO A 80 -0.74 -13.57 -10.56
N SER A 81 -0.18 -12.71 -9.70
CA SER A 81 -0.43 -11.26 -9.75
C SER A 81 0.13 -10.61 -11.00
N ASP A 82 -0.68 -9.82 -11.69
CA ASP A 82 -0.31 -8.99 -12.85
C ASP A 82 -0.44 -7.50 -12.48
N PHE A 83 0.63 -6.94 -11.88
CA PHE A 83 0.58 -5.55 -11.40
C PHE A 83 0.49 -4.51 -12.53
N GLU A 84 0.96 -4.83 -13.75
CA GLU A 84 0.80 -3.94 -14.89
C GLU A 84 -0.68 -3.82 -15.31
N LEU A 85 -1.39 -4.94 -15.34
CA LEU A 85 -2.84 -4.94 -15.53
C LEU A 85 -3.55 -4.13 -14.44
N TYR A 86 -3.16 -4.34 -13.17
CA TYR A 86 -3.82 -3.68 -12.04
C TYR A 86 -3.65 -2.16 -12.09
N ASP A 87 -2.48 -1.69 -12.47
CA ASP A 87 -2.26 -0.26 -12.67
C ASP A 87 -3.11 0.31 -13.81
N LYS A 88 -3.18 -0.37 -14.96
CA LYS A 88 -4.04 0.02 -16.08
C LYS A 88 -5.51 0.10 -15.67
N CYS A 89 -6.01 -0.90 -14.93
CA CYS A 89 -7.38 -0.91 -14.42
C CYS A 89 -7.63 0.21 -13.41
N SER A 90 -6.69 0.42 -12.48
CA SER A 90 -6.76 1.52 -11.51
C SER A 90 -6.84 2.89 -12.18
N ARG A 91 -6.00 3.15 -13.18
CA ARG A 91 -6.04 4.41 -13.93
C ARG A 91 -7.36 4.60 -14.68
N ALA A 92 -7.86 3.56 -15.35
CA ALA A 92 -9.15 3.63 -16.05
C ALA A 92 -10.31 3.90 -15.07
N PHE A 93 -10.33 3.21 -13.93
CA PHE A 93 -11.29 3.43 -12.85
C PHE A 93 -11.25 4.87 -12.33
N LYS A 94 -10.05 5.36 -11.97
CA LYS A 94 -9.85 6.73 -11.46
C LYS A 94 -10.23 7.80 -12.49
N LYS A 95 -9.98 7.55 -13.77
CA LYS A 95 -10.39 8.45 -14.85
C LYS A 95 -11.91 8.62 -14.91
N ILE A 96 -12.67 7.52 -14.78
CA ILE A 96 -14.14 7.60 -14.74
C ILE A 96 -14.58 8.36 -13.50
N CYS A 97 -14.08 7.99 -12.30
CA CYS A 97 -14.44 8.66 -11.06
C CYS A 97 -14.15 10.16 -11.08
N GLY A 98 -12.97 10.55 -11.59
CA GLY A 98 -12.56 11.96 -11.69
C GLY A 98 -13.40 12.81 -12.66
N SER A 99 -14.22 12.20 -13.53
CA SER A 99 -15.14 12.95 -14.38
C SER A 99 -16.43 13.40 -13.69
N TYR A 100 -16.71 12.89 -12.49
CA TYR A 100 -17.91 13.23 -11.71
C TYR A 100 -17.67 14.30 -10.65
N ALA A 101 -16.45 14.47 -10.18
CA ALA A 101 -16.14 15.32 -9.03
C ALA A 101 -15.12 16.40 -9.35
N PRO A 102 -15.27 17.63 -8.82
CA PRO A 102 -14.27 18.69 -8.93
C PRO A 102 -12.93 18.32 -8.28
N VAL A 103 -12.98 17.55 -7.20
CA VAL A 103 -11.79 17.10 -6.46
C VAL A 103 -11.90 15.59 -6.19
N MET A 104 -10.83 14.88 -6.57
CA MET A 104 -10.68 13.44 -6.31
C MET A 104 -9.37 13.18 -5.56
N GLU A 105 -9.44 12.42 -4.48
CA GLU A 105 -8.30 11.88 -3.75
C GLU A 105 -8.11 10.40 -4.09
N SER A 106 -6.94 10.05 -4.60
CA SER A 106 -6.55 8.66 -4.78
C SER A 106 -6.09 8.09 -3.43
N PHE A 107 -6.96 7.35 -2.74
CA PHE A 107 -6.66 6.81 -1.41
C PHE A 107 -5.81 5.55 -1.46
N SER A 108 -6.12 4.66 -2.43
CA SER A 108 -5.33 3.45 -2.71
C SER A 108 -5.30 3.16 -4.22
N ILE A 109 -4.84 1.98 -4.62
CA ILE A 109 -4.89 1.52 -6.01
C ILE A 109 -6.34 1.31 -6.49
N ASP A 110 -7.25 0.96 -5.58
CA ASP A 110 -8.63 0.54 -5.82
C ASP A 110 -9.69 1.41 -5.13
N GLU A 111 -9.28 2.45 -4.41
CA GLU A 111 -10.18 3.33 -3.66
C GLU A 111 -9.94 4.81 -3.98
N VAL A 112 -11.03 5.57 -4.08
CA VAL A 112 -10.98 7.02 -4.22
C VAL A 112 -12.03 7.69 -3.34
N PHE A 113 -11.71 8.91 -2.89
CA PHE A 113 -12.70 9.84 -2.35
C PHE A 113 -13.01 10.92 -3.40
N LEU A 114 -14.29 11.22 -3.58
CA LEU A 114 -14.78 12.27 -4.46
C LEU A 114 -15.44 13.35 -3.60
N ASP A 115 -15.00 14.58 -3.75
CA ASP A 115 -15.69 15.72 -3.15
C ASP A 115 -16.76 16.22 -4.13
N MET A 116 -18.01 15.88 -3.83
CA MET A 116 -19.19 16.25 -4.62
C MET A 116 -19.84 17.54 -4.11
N THR A 117 -19.21 18.23 -3.16
CA THR A 117 -19.74 19.49 -2.60
C THR A 117 -19.91 20.52 -3.69
N GLY A 118 -21.09 21.13 -3.76
CA GLY A 118 -21.43 22.16 -4.73
C GLY A 118 -21.82 21.63 -6.12
N THR A 119 -21.89 20.31 -6.32
CA THR A 119 -22.28 19.72 -7.62
C THR A 119 -23.78 19.50 -7.79
N SER A 120 -24.61 19.90 -6.81
CA SER A 120 -26.07 19.67 -6.81
C SER A 120 -26.82 20.21 -8.03
N TYR A 121 -26.26 21.21 -8.71
CA TYR A 121 -26.84 21.74 -9.96
C TYR A 121 -26.72 20.73 -11.12
N ILE A 122 -25.61 19.95 -11.16
CA ILE A 122 -25.37 18.94 -12.20
C ILE A 122 -25.94 17.59 -11.73
N TYR A 123 -25.77 17.28 -10.46
CA TYR A 123 -26.15 16.02 -9.81
C TYR A 123 -27.13 16.31 -8.64
N PRO A 124 -28.42 16.51 -8.91
CA PRO A 124 -29.39 16.87 -7.88
C PRO A 124 -29.69 15.77 -6.88
N ASP A 125 -29.58 14.50 -7.30
CA ASP A 125 -29.74 13.32 -6.46
C ASP A 125 -28.40 12.57 -6.31
N PRO A 126 -27.73 12.64 -5.15
CA PRO A 126 -26.47 11.97 -4.90
C PRO A 126 -26.54 10.45 -5.01
N VAL A 127 -27.66 9.85 -4.59
CA VAL A 127 -27.83 8.38 -4.62
C VAL A 127 -28.00 7.90 -6.05
N ALA A 128 -28.83 8.58 -6.85
CA ALA A 128 -28.99 8.27 -8.28
C ALA A 128 -27.65 8.44 -9.04
N THR A 129 -26.90 9.49 -8.74
CA THR A 129 -25.58 9.74 -9.33
C THR A 129 -24.57 8.63 -8.99
N ALA A 130 -24.58 8.15 -7.75
CA ALA A 130 -23.72 7.04 -7.33
C ALA A 130 -24.09 5.74 -8.05
N HIS A 131 -25.40 5.48 -8.24
CA HIS A 131 -25.84 4.34 -9.06
C HIS A 131 -25.39 4.44 -10.51
N GLU A 132 -25.52 5.62 -11.12
CA GLU A 132 -25.04 5.89 -12.49
C GLU A 132 -23.52 5.63 -12.59
N LEU A 133 -22.73 6.21 -11.70
CA LEU A 133 -21.27 6.00 -11.65
C LEU A 133 -20.91 4.52 -11.51
N LYS A 134 -21.56 3.80 -10.57
CA LYS A 134 -21.36 2.38 -10.35
C LYS A 134 -21.65 1.56 -11.60
N ASP A 135 -22.79 1.81 -12.24
CA ASP A 135 -23.23 1.08 -13.43
C ASP A 135 -22.35 1.41 -14.64
N LYS A 136 -21.88 2.65 -14.79
CA LYS A 136 -20.90 3.02 -15.80
C LYS A 136 -19.59 2.28 -15.65
N ILE A 137 -19.03 2.20 -14.45
CA ILE A 137 -17.81 1.44 -14.17
C ILE A 137 -18.01 -0.04 -14.53
N ARG A 138 -19.13 -0.64 -14.13
CA ARG A 138 -19.45 -2.04 -14.45
C ARG A 138 -19.54 -2.27 -15.95
N THR A 139 -20.20 -1.39 -16.67
CA THR A 139 -20.43 -1.53 -18.12
C THR A 139 -19.16 -1.32 -18.93
N GLU A 140 -18.38 -0.26 -18.62
CA GLU A 140 -17.19 0.08 -19.39
C GLU A 140 -15.97 -0.77 -19.03
N LEU A 141 -15.80 -1.10 -17.75
CA LEU A 141 -14.59 -1.77 -17.24
C LEU A 141 -14.78 -3.26 -16.92
N GLY A 142 -16.03 -3.72 -16.73
CA GLY A 142 -16.36 -5.12 -16.49
C GLY A 142 -16.13 -5.60 -15.05
N PHE A 143 -16.03 -4.69 -14.09
CA PHE A 143 -15.96 -5.00 -12.66
C PHE A 143 -16.88 -4.08 -11.84
N THR A 144 -17.17 -4.46 -10.62
CA THR A 144 -18.11 -3.75 -9.75
C THR A 144 -17.40 -2.93 -8.69
N VAL A 145 -18.09 -1.90 -8.19
CA VAL A 145 -17.65 -1.05 -7.09
C VAL A 145 -18.74 -0.93 -6.03
N ASN A 146 -18.33 -0.66 -4.80
CA ASN A 146 -19.21 -0.13 -3.76
C ASN A 146 -19.02 1.37 -3.65
N ILE A 147 -20.11 2.09 -3.39
CA ILE A 147 -20.06 3.53 -3.15
C ILE A 147 -20.74 3.85 -1.81
N GLY A 148 -20.01 4.54 -0.96
CA GLY A 148 -20.53 5.10 0.28
C GLY A 148 -20.66 6.61 0.17
N ILE A 149 -21.78 7.16 0.64
CA ILE A 149 -22.12 8.58 0.55
C ILE A 149 -22.28 9.14 1.96
N SER A 150 -21.63 10.26 2.26
CA SER A 150 -21.80 10.97 3.53
C SER A 150 -21.29 12.41 3.47
N THR A 151 -21.26 13.06 4.63
CA THR A 151 -20.75 14.43 4.81
C THR A 151 -19.24 14.49 5.06
N ASN A 152 -18.57 13.37 5.33
CA ASN A 152 -17.13 13.32 5.54
C ASN A 152 -16.52 11.99 5.05
N LYS A 153 -15.18 11.92 4.99
CA LYS A 153 -14.44 10.77 4.46
C LYS A 153 -14.63 9.51 5.31
N LEU A 154 -14.61 9.66 6.63
CA LEU A 154 -14.80 8.54 7.55
C LEU A 154 -16.13 7.83 7.30
N LEU A 155 -17.22 8.59 7.35
CA LEU A 155 -18.57 8.04 7.20
C LEU A 155 -18.81 7.49 5.79
N ALA A 156 -18.31 8.17 4.74
CA ALA A 156 -18.41 7.67 3.38
C ALA A 156 -17.68 6.34 3.21
N LYS A 157 -16.48 6.19 3.80
CA LYS A 157 -15.74 4.91 3.77
C LYS A 157 -16.45 3.82 4.58
N MET A 158 -16.96 4.13 5.77
CA MET A 158 -17.74 3.17 6.56
C MET A 158 -18.97 2.68 5.79
N ALA A 159 -19.69 3.60 5.11
CA ALA A 159 -20.86 3.26 4.31
C ALA A 159 -20.52 2.30 3.17
N SER A 160 -19.40 2.50 2.46
CA SER A 160 -18.99 1.62 1.36
C SER A 160 -18.68 0.19 1.79
N ASP A 161 -18.42 -0.03 3.08
CA ASP A 161 -18.07 -1.33 3.65
C ASP A 161 -19.26 -2.12 4.24
N PHE A 162 -20.48 -1.56 4.31
CA PHE A 162 -21.64 -2.21 4.93
C PHE A 162 -22.02 -3.53 4.27
N GLU A 163 -22.38 -3.50 3.02
CA GLU A 163 -22.73 -4.68 2.24
C GLU A 163 -22.04 -4.65 0.88
N LYS A 164 -21.35 -5.72 0.54
CA LYS A 164 -20.64 -5.88 -0.73
C LYS A 164 -21.07 -7.19 -1.40
N PRO A 165 -21.04 -7.31 -2.73
CA PRO A 165 -20.55 -6.35 -3.71
C PRO A 165 -21.67 -5.51 -4.39
N ASP A 166 -21.23 -4.50 -5.20
CA ASP A 166 -22.06 -3.78 -6.18
C ASP A 166 -23.22 -2.98 -5.55
N LYS A 167 -22.94 -2.31 -4.43
CA LYS A 167 -23.93 -1.56 -3.64
C LYS A 167 -23.60 -0.08 -3.52
N VAL A 168 -24.65 0.71 -3.26
CA VAL A 168 -24.58 2.11 -2.84
C VAL A 168 -25.22 2.22 -1.46
N HIS A 169 -24.53 2.87 -0.53
CA HIS A 169 -24.99 3.07 0.83
C HIS A 169 -24.77 4.50 1.28
N THR A 170 -25.65 4.96 2.15
CA THR A 170 -25.51 6.23 2.86
C THR A 170 -25.18 6.00 4.33
N LEU A 171 -24.44 6.92 4.91
CA LEU A 171 -24.24 7.04 6.35
C LEU A 171 -24.15 8.52 6.74
N PHE A 172 -25.28 9.20 6.73
CA PHE A 172 -25.35 10.57 7.21
C PHE A 172 -25.33 10.64 8.74
N PRO A 173 -25.00 11.80 9.34
CA PRO A 173 -24.89 11.93 10.80
C PRO A 173 -26.10 11.39 11.57
N GLU A 174 -27.31 11.61 11.11
CA GLU A 174 -28.56 11.11 11.70
C GLU A 174 -28.72 9.58 11.63
N GLU A 175 -28.02 8.93 10.70
CA GLU A 175 -28.06 7.48 10.51
C GLU A 175 -27.04 6.74 11.41
N ILE A 176 -26.09 7.45 12.01
CA ILE A 176 -25.01 6.86 12.84
C ILE A 176 -25.55 5.94 13.94
N PRO A 177 -26.55 6.34 14.73
CA PRO A 177 -27.06 5.50 15.82
C PRO A 177 -27.64 4.16 15.35
N VAL A 178 -28.20 4.15 14.14
CA VAL A 178 -28.89 2.97 13.59
C VAL A 178 -27.98 2.11 12.75
N LYS A 179 -27.10 2.71 11.91
CA LYS A 179 -26.29 1.96 10.94
C LYS A 179 -24.87 1.68 11.44
N MET A 180 -24.25 2.58 12.21
CA MET A 180 -22.83 2.48 12.58
C MET A 180 -22.64 1.97 14.01
N TRP A 181 -23.36 2.50 15.01
CA TRP A 181 -23.14 2.14 16.41
C TRP A 181 -23.40 0.66 16.75
N PRO A 182 -24.36 -0.06 16.13
CA PRO A 182 -24.52 -1.49 16.37
C PRO A 182 -23.38 -2.38 15.87
N LEU A 183 -22.52 -1.86 15.00
CA LEU A 183 -21.42 -2.65 14.43
C LEU A 183 -20.37 -3.00 15.49
N PRO A 184 -19.72 -4.17 15.37
CA PRO A 184 -18.57 -4.52 16.20
C PRO A 184 -17.51 -3.41 16.15
N VAL A 185 -16.85 -3.14 17.28
CA VAL A 185 -15.86 -2.06 17.38
C VAL A 185 -14.70 -2.21 16.38
N ARG A 186 -14.37 -3.42 16.00
CA ARG A 186 -13.32 -3.73 14.99
C ARG A 186 -13.61 -3.19 13.59
N GLU A 187 -14.89 -2.94 13.28
CA GLU A 187 -15.31 -2.40 11.98
C GLU A 187 -15.03 -0.89 11.88
N LEU A 188 -14.69 -0.23 12.99
CA LEU A 188 -14.32 1.18 12.97
C LEU A 188 -12.97 1.36 12.24
N LEU A 189 -12.97 2.28 11.29
CA LEU A 189 -11.79 2.60 10.48
C LEU A 189 -10.54 2.90 11.34
N PHE A 190 -9.39 2.37 10.95
CA PHE A 190 -8.10 2.48 11.64
C PHE A 190 -8.00 1.80 13.02
N LEU A 191 -8.97 0.99 13.41
CA LEU A 191 -8.88 0.19 14.63
C LEU A 191 -8.18 -1.15 14.33
N GLY A 192 -6.95 -1.29 14.81
CA GLY A 192 -6.16 -2.51 14.64
C GLY A 192 -6.46 -3.57 15.70
N ARG A 193 -6.09 -4.83 15.44
CA ARG A 193 -6.32 -5.99 16.34
C ARG A 193 -5.85 -5.79 17.78
N SER A 194 -4.70 -5.12 17.99
CA SER A 194 -4.20 -4.83 19.33
C SER A 194 -5.11 -3.87 20.11
N SER A 195 -5.62 -2.85 19.42
CA SER A 195 -6.57 -1.88 20.01
C SER A 195 -7.93 -2.52 20.25
N GLU A 196 -8.42 -3.36 19.31
CA GLU A 196 -9.65 -4.13 19.46
C GLU A 196 -9.62 -4.95 20.76
N LYS A 197 -8.55 -5.74 20.98
CA LYS A 197 -8.41 -6.55 22.16
C LYS A 197 -8.48 -5.72 23.45
N LYS A 198 -7.73 -4.61 23.53
CA LYS A 198 -7.75 -3.72 24.69
C LYS A 198 -9.14 -3.13 24.99
N LEU A 199 -9.88 -2.77 23.95
CA LEU A 199 -11.24 -2.26 24.08
C LEU A 199 -12.20 -3.35 24.53
N GLN A 200 -12.14 -4.54 23.96
CA GLN A 200 -12.97 -5.68 24.37
C GLN A 200 -12.69 -6.13 25.80
N ASP A 201 -11.44 -6.16 26.23
CA ASP A 201 -11.03 -6.46 27.62
C ASP A 201 -11.58 -5.40 28.61
N ALA A 202 -11.81 -4.15 28.14
CA ALA A 202 -12.42 -3.06 28.89
C ALA A 202 -13.98 -3.01 28.78
N GLY A 203 -14.62 -4.01 28.14
CA GLY A 203 -16.05 -4.12 27.97
C GLY A 203 -16.63 -3.37 26.79
N ILE A 204 -15.81 -2.74 25.92
CA ILE A 204 -16.24 -1.95 24.76
C ILE A 204 -16.25 -2.91 23.54
N ARG A 205 -17.43 -3.31 23.09
CA ARG A 205 -17.62 -4.32 22.04
C ARG A 205 -18.14 -3.76 20.73
N THR A 206 -18.93 -2.70 20.80
CA THR A 206 -19.53 -2.03 19.63
C THR A 206 -18.95 -0.64 19.44
N ILE A 207 -19.18 -0.07 18.25
CA ILE A 207 -18.83 1.33 17.97
C ILE A 207 -19.65 2.26 18.87
N GLY A 208 -20.91 1.91 19.16
CA GLY A 208 -21.78 2.64 20.10
C GLY A 208 -21.22 2.65 21.53
N ASP A 209 -20.71 1.51 22.05
CA ASP A 209 -20.06 1.49 23.37
C ASP A 209 -18.89 2.48 23.40
N LEU A 210 -18.06 2.49 22.34
CA LEU A 210 -16.93 3.40 22.23
C LEU A 210 -17.39 4.87 22.12
N ALA A 211 -18.48 5.12 21.40
CA ALA A 211 -19.04 6.44 21.22
C ALA A 211 -19.57 7.05 22.53
N HIS A 212 -20.10 6.26 23.43
CA HIS A 212 -20.63 6.70 24.71
C HIS A 212 -19.60 6.73 25.85
N GLU A 213 -18.39 6.17 25.60
CA GLU A 213 -17.35 6.11 26.63
C GLU A 213 -16.67 7.49 26.84
N LYS A 214 -16.05 7.65 28.00
CA LYS A 214 -15.28 8.87 28.33
C LYS A 214 -13.97 8.92 27.55
N LYS A 215 -13.65 10.07 26.94
CA LYS A 215 -12.40 10.30 26.21
C LYS A 215 -11.15 9.89 27.00
N ALA A 216 -11.08 10.29 28.27
CA ALA A 216 -9.93 9.98 29.14
C ALA A 216 -9.71 8.47 29.32
N LYS A 217 -10.78 7.65 29.40
CA LYS A 217 -10.66 6.19 29.49
C LYS A 217 -10.13 5.62 28.18
N ILE A 218 -10.60 6.07 27.02
CA ILE A 218 -10.12 5.61 25.71
C ILE A 218 -8.66 5.97 25.52
N GLN A 219 -8.25 7.18 25.89
CA GLN A 219 -6.86 7.63 25.84
C GLN A 219 -5.96 6.83 26.78
N ALA A 220 -6.41 6.49 27.97
CA ALA A 220 -5.67 5.63 28.90
C ALA A 220 -5.42 4.21 28.34
N LEU A 221 -6.39 3.65 27.60
CA LEU A 221 -6.29 2.30 27.01
C LEU A 221 -5.40 2.27 25.76
N LEU A 222 -5.50 3.28 24.89
CA LEU A 222 -4.94 3.25 23.54
C LEU A 222 -3.78 4.23 23.31
N GLY A 223 -3.49 5.08 24.27
CA GLY A 223 -2.58 6.22 24.16
C GLY A 223 -3.31 7.49 23.67
N GLU A 224 -2.70 8.63 23.92
CA GLU A 224 -3.32 9.94 23.72
C GLU A 224 -3.81 10.14 22.27
N LYS A 225 -2.92 9.95 21.28
CA LYS A 225 -3.22 10.21 19.87
C LYS A 225 -4.24 9.25 19.28
N ALA A 226 -4.04 7.94 19.46
CA ALA A 226 -4.97 6.94 18.94
C ALA A 226 -6.32 6.99 19.67
N GLY A 227 -6.29 7.19 20.99
CA GLY A 227 -7.51 7.34 21.79
C GLY A 227 -8.32 8.56 21.39
N GLN A 228 -7.70 9.71 21.13
CA GLN A 228 -8.37 10.91 20.63
C GLN A 228 -9.04 10.66 19.28
N GLN A 229 -8.32 10.06 18.34
CA GLN A 229 -8.82 9.79 16.99
C GLN A 229 -10.02 8.85 17.02
N LEU A 230 -9.92 7.72 17.71
CA LEU A 230 -10.98 6.73 17.77
C LEU A 230 -12.22 7.24 18.56
N TYR A 231 -12.00 8.10 19.55
CA TYR A 231 -13.08 8.81 20.26
C TYR A 231 -13.90 9.71 19.31
N GLN A 232 -13.23 10.44 18.41
CA GLN A 232 -13.89 11.27 17.41
C GLN A 232 -14.59 10.40 16.35
N TYR A 233 -13.88 9.39 15.84
CA TYR A 233 -14.35 8.51 14.78
C TYR A 233 -15.61 7.71 15.19
N ALA A 234 -15.68 7.21 16.43
CA ALA A 234 -16.89 6.54 16.94
C ALA A 234 -18.13 7.44 16.95
N ARG A 235 -17.94 8.75 16.96
CA ARG A 235 -18.99 9.78 16.88
C ARG A 235 -19.24 10.30 15.46
N GLY A 236 -18.56 9.73 14.46
CA GLY A 236 -18.68 10.15 13.07
C GLY A 236 -17.98 11.48 12.75
N LEU A 237 -17.06 11.94 13.61
CA LEU A 237 -16.38 13.22 13.43
C LEU A 237 -15.06 13.04 12.68
N ASP A 238 -14.96 13.65 11.50
CA ASP A 238 -13.77 13.72 10.66
C ASP A 238 -13.80 14.99 9.80
N ASP A 239 -12.86 15.89 10.04
CA ASP A 239 -12.75 17.16 9.31
C ASP A 239 -11.72 17.10 8.17
N SER A 240 -11.12 15.92 7.91
CA SER A 240 -10.10 15.78 6.89
C SER A 240 -10.64 16.16 5.49
N PRO A 241 -9.92 16.99 4.72
CA PRO A 241 -10.33 17.34 3.37
C PRO A 241 -10.05 16.20 2.38
N VAL A 242 -10.79 16.19 1.27
CA VAL A 242 -10.42 15.41 0.07
C VAL A 242 -9.25 16.11 -0.61
N LYS A 243 -8.12 15.44 -0.78
CA LYS A 243 -6.87 16.02 -1.30
C LYS A 243 -6.69 15.71 -2.77
N ALA A 244 -6.66 16.74 -3.62
CA ALA A 244 -6.38 16.57 -5.05
C ALA A 244 -4.94 16.07 -5.35
N LYS A 245 -4.01 16.34 -4.44
CA LYS A 245 -2.61 15.91 -4.55
C LYS A 245 -2.24 15.03 -3.36
N PRO A 246 -1.54 13.92 -3.58
CA PRO A 246 -1.02 13.10 -2.50
C PRO A 246 -0.03 13.89 -1.63
N ASP A 247 0.07 13.50 -0.37
CA ASP A 247 1.12 14.03 0.51
C ASP A 247 2.50 13.63 -0.03
N GLU A 248 3.51 14.47 0.24
CA GLU A 248 4.88 14.14 -0.13
C GLU A 248 5.35 12.85 0.55
N ALA A 249 6.13 12.06 -0.17
CA ALA A 249 6.71 10.83 0.37
C ALA A 249 7.59 11.16 1.59
N LYS A 250 7.40 10.44 2.69
CA LYS A 250 8.21 10.58 3.91
C LYS A 250 9.48 9.72 3.89
N GLY A 251 9.55 8.78 2.98
CA GLY A 251 10.67 7.86 2.82
C GLY A 251 10.46 6.89 1.66
N PHE A 252 11.54 6.21 1.30
CA PHE A 252 11.55 5.13 0.33
C PHE A 252 12.05 3.86 1.02
N SER A 253 11.35 2.77 0.90
CA SER A 253 11.75 1.49 1.50
C SER A 253 11.51 0.33 0.56
N MET A 254 12.30 -0.73 0.72
CA MET A 254 12.16 -1.99 0.03
C MET A 254 12.58 -3.13 0.95
N GLU A 255 11.75 -4.15 1.01
CA GLU A 255 12.03 -5.39 1.74
C GLU A 255 11.86 -6.60 0.82
N THR A 256 12.73 -7.59 0.97
CA THR A 256 12.67 -8.84 0.20
C THR A 256 12.66 -10.03 1.13
N THR A 257 11.61 -10.85 1.04
CA THR A 257 11.55 -12.17 1.68
C THR A 257 12.17 -13.19 0.72
N PHE A 258 13.07 -14.01 1.22
CA PHE A 258 13.84 -14.98 0.42
C PHE A 258 13.12 -16.32 0.32
N ASN A 259 13.36 -17.04 -0.79
CA ASN A 259 12.93 -18.43 -0.94
C ASN A 259 13.73 -19.34 0.01
N ASP A 260 15.06 -19.16 0.01
CA ASP A 260 16.00 -19.85 0.87
C ASP A 260 16.61 -18.85 1.87
N ASP A 261 16.89 -19.29 3.08
CA ASP A 261 17.41 -18.39 4.10
C ASP A 261 18.85 -17.96 3.77
N LEU A 262 19.15 -16.67 3.97
CA LEU A 262 20.51 -16.17 3.82
C LEU A 262 21.35 -16.51 5.03
N VAL A 263 22.49 -17.11 4.82
CA VAL A 263 23.41 -17.57 5.88
C VAL A 263 24.78 -16.91 5.82
N SER A 264 25.10 -16.17 4.76
CA SER A 264 26.40 -15.53 4.60
C SER A 264 26.33 -14.08 4.12
N LEU A 265 27.40 -13.32 4.35
CA LEU A 265 27.54 -11.95 3.84
C LEU A 265 27.59 -11.90 2.31
N GLU A 266 28.24 -12.90 1.69
CA GLU A 266 28.36 -12.99 0.24
C GLU A 266 26.98 -13.09 -0.43
N GLN A 267 26.01 -13.74 0.23
CA GLN A 267 24.64 -13.81 -0.25
C GLN A 267 23.86 -12.51 0.01
N ALA A 268 24.08 -11.88 1.18
CA ALA A 268 23.30 -10.73 1.61
C ALA A 268 23.71 -9.41 0.94
N LEU A 269 25.03 -9.18 0.76
CA LEU A 269 25.56 -7.90 0.27
C LEU A 269 25.12 -7.54 -1.16
N PRO A 270 25.09 -8.47 -2.14
CA PRO A 270 24.55 -8.16 -3.47
C PRO A 270 23.09 -7.74 -3.45
N ILE A 271 22.28 -8.36 -2.58
CA ILE A 271 20.85 -8.03 -2.41
C ILE A 271 20.70 -6.64 -1.78
N LEU A 272 21.49 -6.35 -0.75
CA LEU A 272 21.52 -5.04 -0.11
C LEU A 272 21.89 -3.93 -1.11
N LEU A 273 22.90 -4.17 -1.95
CA LEU A 273 23.30 -3.26 -3.02
C LEU A 273 22.17 -3.05 -4.04
N GLU A 274 21.51 -4.12 -4.48
CA GLU A 274 20.38 -4.02 -5.41
C GLU A 274 19.24 -3.18 -4.83
N GLN A 275 18.89 -3.38 -3.55
CA GLN A 275 17.88 -2.59 -2.88
C GLN A 275 18.29 -1.11 -2.79
N CYS A 276 19.53 -0.82 -2.42
CA CYS A 276 20.05 0.55 -2.36
C CYS A 276 20.03 1.22 -3.75
N ASP A 277 20.42 0.52 -4.80
CA ASP A 277 20.44 1.04 -6.18
C ASP A 277 19.03 1.40 -6.67
N ILE A 278 18.06 0.51 -6.44
CA ILE A 278 16.65 0.75 -6.78
C ILE A 278 16.07 1.94 -5.99
N LEU A 279 16.29 1.98 -4.67
CA LEU A 279 15.75 3.04 -3.81
C LEU A 279 16.37 4.40 -4.11
N ALA A 280 17.69 4.45 -4.33
CA ALA A 280 18.38 5.68 -4.71
C ALA A 280 17.87 6.22 -6.05
N ALA A 281 17.70 5.35 -7.06
CA ALA A 281 17.14 5.74 -8.35
C ALA A 281 15.70 6.29 -8.22
N ARG A 282 14.84 5.67 -7.39
CA ARG A 282 13.48 6.16 -7.10
C ARG A 282 13.50 7.53 -6.42
N MET A 283 14.39 7.71 -5.45
CA MET A 283 14.56 8.96 -4.71
C MET A 283 15.06 10.10 -5.62
N ARG A 284 16.09 9.84 -6.47
CA ARG A 284 16.60 10.82 -7.46
C ARG A 284 15.53 11.26 -8.46
N ARG A 285 14.66 10.36 -8.92
CA ARG A 285 13.52 10.74 -9.80
C ARG A 285 12.58 11.76 -9.16
N LYS A 286 12.40 11.67 -7.85
CA LYS A 286 11.60 12.65 -7.08
C LYS A 286 12.43 13.85 -6.64
N LYS A 287 13.68 13.98 -7.10
CA LYS A 287 14.61 15.07 -6.75
C LYS A 287 14.79 15.21 -5.24
N LYS A 288 14.77 14.10 -4.50
CA LYS A 288 14.96 14.07 -3.04
C LYS A 288 16.29 13.45 -2.67
N LYS A 289 16.85 13.86 -1.53
CA LYS A 289 18.00 13.26 -0.85
C LYS A 289 17.57 12.74 0.51
N CYS A 290 18.24 11.74 1.07
CA CYS A 290 17.94 11.21 2.40
C CYS A 290 19.04 11.59 3.41
N THR A 291 18.64 11.79 4.66
CA THR A 291 19.54 12.01 5.80
C THR A 291 19.56 10.85 6.78
N CYS A 292 18.75 9.82 6.57
CA CYS A 292 18.71 8.66 7.45
C CYS A 292 18.57 7.37 6.63
N ILE A 293 19.40 6.40 6.93
CA ILE A 293 19.42 5.06 6.33
C ILE A 293 19.11 4.05 7.41
N SER A 294 18.18 3.13 7.16
CA SER A 294 17.85 2.02 8.05
C SER A 294 17.96 0.71 7.31
N VAL A 295 18.47 -0.31 8.00
CA VAL A 295 18.47 -1.70 7.54
C VAL A 295 17.59 -2.52 8.47
N THR A 296 16.67 -3.27 7.89
CA THR A 296 15.76 -4.18 8.61
C THR A 296 16.01 -5.61 8.15
N PHE A 297 16.07 -6.54 9.08
CA PHE A 297 16.15 -7.96 8.76
C PHE A 297 15.26 -8.77 9.68
N ARG A 298 14.77 -9.91 9.17
CA ARG A 298 13.92 -10.84 9.89
C ARG A 298 14.59 -12.20 10.01
N THR A 299 14.63 -12.72 11.21
CA THR A 299 15.15 -14.06 11.53
C THR A 299 14.08 -15.14 11.30
N LEU A 300 14.45 -16.42 11.41
CA LEU A 300 13.53 -17.55 11.16
C LEU A 300 12.38 -17.63 12.17
N ASP A 301 12.59 -17.17 13.38
CA ASP A 301 11.58 -17.05 14.45
C ASP A 301 10.65 -15.81 14.25
N PHE A 302 10.67 -15.21 13.07
CA PHE A 302 9.87 -14.04 12.67
C PHE A 302 10.11 -12.77 13.50
N ARG A 303 11.24 -12.66 14.19
CA ARG A 303 11.63 -11.43 14.86
C ARG A 303 12.26 -10.45 13.89
N ASN A 304 11.73 -9.23 13.90
CA ASN A 304 12.31 -8.13 13.14
C ASN A 304 13.35 -7.41 13.99
N LYS A 305 14.50 -7.12 13.37
CA LYS A 305 15.51 -6.20 13.89
C LYS A 305 15.70 -5.07 12.90
N SER A 306 15.82 -3.85 13.40
CA SER A 306 16.06 -2.67 12.56
C SER A 306 17.10 -1.78 13.21
N HIS A 307 18.08 -1.35 12.42
CA HIS A 307 19.14 -0.44 12.85
C HIS A 307 19.20 0.72 11.86
N GLN A 308 19.45 1.92 12.35
CA GLN A 308 19.50 3.12 11.53
C GLN A 308 20.66 4.02 11.89
N THR A 309 21.12 4.79 10.90
CA THR A 309 22.10 5.87 11.10
C THR A 309 21.62 7.16 10.46
N LYS A 310 21.90 8.28 11.11
CA LYS A 310 21.78 9.61 10.50
C LYS A 310 23.07 9.94 9.79
N LEU A 311 22.96 10.48 8.59
CA LEU A 311 24.08 10.99 7.82
C LEU A 311 24.37 12.45 8.18
N PRO A 312 25.63 12.87 8.21
CA PRO A 312 25.98 14.27 8.43
C PRO A 312 25.48 15.16 7.29
N ASN A 313 25.52 14.67 6.05
CA ASN A 313 25.02 15.35 4.86
C ASN A 313 23.95 14.51 4.17
N ALA A 314 22.95 15.17 3.55
CA ALA A 314 21.95 14.52 2.74
C ALA A 314 22.59 13.93 1.46
N THR A 315 22.23 12.70 1.08
CA THR A 315 22.77 12.04 -0.10
C THR A 315 21.69 11.35 -0.93
N ASP A 316 21.95 11.27 -2.24
CA ASP A 316 21.21 10.47 -3.21
C ASP A 316 22.14 9.50 -3.99
N ILE A 317 23.41 9.44 -3.58
CA ILE A 317 24.46 8.63 -4.21
C ILE A 317 24.33 7.18 -3.77
N THR A 318 24.14 6.29 -4.72
CA THR A 318 23.94 4.85 -4.47
C THR A 318 25.07 4.23 -3.65
N GLU A 319 26.33 4.58 -3.94
CA GLU A 319 27.51 4.03 -3.25
C GLU A 319 27.58 4.45 -1.79
N GLU A 320 27.24 5.71 -1.47
CA GLU A 320 27.21 6.21 -0.09
C GLU A 320 26.12 5.54 0.71
N ILE A 321 24.94 5.41 0.11
CA ILE A 321 23.78 4.73 0.73
C ILE A 321 24.15 3.26 1.01
N TYR A 322 24.72 2.56 0.02
CA TYR A 322 25.10 1.17 0.16
C TYR A 322 26.17 0.96 1.23
N ARG A 323 27.23 1.77 1.25
CA ARG A 323 28.30 1.67 2.25
C ARG A 323 27.77 1.82 3.68
N ASN A 324 26.90 2.80 3.92
CA ASN A 324 26.27 2.97 5.24
C ASN A 324 25.34 1.81 5.59
N ALA A 325 24.53 1.34 4.64
CA ALA A 325 23.67 0.19 4.83
C ALA A 325 24.47 -1.10 5.12
N GLN A 326 25.59 -1.30 4.42
CA GLN A 326 26.51 -2.41 4.62
C GLN A 326 27.11 -2.40 6.03
N ASN A 327 27.62 -1.26 6.48
CA ASN A 327 28.19 -1.11 7.82
C ASN A 327 27.14 -1.43 8.88
N LEU A 328 25.94 -0.81 8.80
CA LEU A 328 24.83 -1.09 9.71
C LEU A 328 24.48 -2.59 9.75
N PHE A 329 24.41 -3.22 8.58
CA PHE A 329 24.09 -4.64 8.49
C PHE A 329 25.18 -5.50 9.13
N GLN A 330 26.46 -5.27 8.82
CA GLN A 330 27.59 -6.03 9.35
C GLN A 330 27.74 -5.89 10.87
N GLU A 331 27.51 -4.69 11.41
CA GLU A 331 27.57 -4.42 12.85
C GLU A 331 26.42 -5.06 13.64
N SER A 332 25.24 -5.15 13.01
CA SER A 332 24.03 -5.60 13.70
C SER A 332 23.67 -7.06 13.47
N TRP A 333 24.17 -7.68 12.40
CA TRP A 333 23.86 -9.06 12.05
C TRP A 333 24.74 -10.05 12.79
N MET A 334 24.13 -10.86 13.65
CA MET A 334 24.80 -11.86 14.49
C MET A 334 25.00 -13.20 13.74
N ARG A 335 25.09 -13.20 12.41
CA ARG A 335 25.26 -14.38 11.53
C ARG A 335 24.17 -15.46 11.67
N GLN A 336 23.01 -15.08 12.17
CA GLN A 336 21.85 -15.97 12.18
C GLN A 336 21.22 -16.03 10.78
N PRO A 337 20.65 -17.18 10.37
CA PRO A 337 19.93 -17.28 9.10
C PRO A 337 18.83 -16.21 9.01
N LEU A 338 18.74 -15.55 7.86
CA LEU A 338 17.80 -14.46 7.60
C LEU A 338 16.73 -14.87 6.58
N ARG A 339 15.49 -14.60 6.93
CA ARG A 339 14.33 -14.80 6.08
C ARG A 339 14.03 -13.59 5.19
N LEU A 340 14.37 -12.38 5.64
CA LEU A 340 14.07 -11.12 4.98
C LEU A 340 15.19 -10.11 5.23
N LEU A 341 15.46 -9.30 4.23
CA LEU A 341 16.35 -8.14 4.30
C LEU A 341 15.67 -6.95 3.64
N GLY A 342 15.84 -5.76 4.21
CA GLY A 342 15.29 -4.53 3.68
C GLY A 342 16.11 -3.30 4.00
N VAL A 343 15.94 -2.28 3.16
CA VAL A 343 16.54 -0.95 3.32
C VAL A 343 15.42 0.10 3.34
N SER A 344 15.60 1.13 4.15
CA SER A 344 14.72 2.28 4.21
C SER A 344 15.52 3.57 4.22
N LEU A 345 15.11 4.53 3.37
CA LEU A 345 15.69 5.86 3.22
C LEU A 345 14.66 6.87 3.71
N THR A 346 14.98 7.61 4.77
CA THR A 346 14.08 8.57 5.42
C THR A 346 14.78 9.91 5.70
N GLY A 347 14.06 10.86 6.30
CA GLY A 347 14.59 12.22 6.45
C GLY A 347 14.84 12.86 5.09
N LEU A 348 13.81 12.80 4.22
CA LEU A 348 13.91 13.32 2.87
C LEU A 348 13.97 14.84 2.86
N THR A 349 14.83 15.38 2.00
CA THR A 349 14.99 16.83 1.80
C THR A 349 15.19 17.13 0.30
N ASP A 350 14.76 18.32 -0.11
CA ASP A 350 15.05 18.93 -1.40
C ASP A 350 16.36 19.74 -1.36
N ASP A 351 17.04 19.76 -0.22
CA ASP A 351 18.14 20.65 0.04
C ASP A 351 19.31 20.37 -0.90
N SER A 352 19.65 21.37 -1.69
CA SER A 352 20.82 21.37 -2.59
C SER A 352 22.09 21.84 -1.89
N PHE A 353 21.98 22.35 -0.65
CA PHE A 353 23.14 22.80 0.12
C PHE A 353 23.87 21.62 0.72
N GLU A 354 25.11 21.45 0.35
CA GLU A 354 26.03 20.52 0.98
C GLU A 354 27.02 21.30 1.84
N GLN A 355 27.14 20.93 3.11
CA GLN A 355 28.25 21.37 3.91
C GLN A 355 29.48 20.61 3.45
N LEU A 356 30.33 21.28 2.68
CA LEU A 356 31.60 20.70 2.23
C LEU A 356 32.50 20.46 3.44
N SER A 357 32.90 19.21 3.60
CA SER A 357 33.94 18.85 4.56
C SER A 357 35.28 18.86 3.84
N PHE A 358 36.31 19.47 4.47
CA PHE A 358 37.68 19.46 3.95
C PHE A 358 38.27 18.04 3.78
N PHE A 359 37.62 17.02 4.37
CA PHE A 359 38.04 15.61 4.31
C PHE A 359 37.28 14.80 3.27
N GLU A 360 36.29 15.39 2.60
CA GLU A 360 35.53 14.67 1.54
C GLU A 360 36.20 14.85 0.18
N ASN A 361 36.40 13.74 -0.54
CA ASN A 361 36.90 13.75 -1.90
C ASN A 361 35.77 14.13 -2.88
N THR A 362 35.61 15.44 -3.09
CA THR A 362 34.58 16.03 -3.97
C THR A 362 34.60 15.46 -5.38
N HIS A 363 35.77 15.22 -5.97
CA HIS A 363 35.89 14.62 -7.31
C HIS A 363 35.35 13.19 -7.38
N LYS A 364 35.55 12.40 -6.33
CA LYS A 364 34.99 11.04 -6.26
C LYS A 364 33.46 11.08 -6.18
N LYS A 365 32.91 12.02 -5.39
CA LYS A 365 31.49 12.22 -5.21
C LYS A 365 30.79 12.65 -6.50
N GLU A 366 31.33 13.65 -7.20
CA GLU A 366 30.86 14.09 -8.51
C GLU A 366 30.87 12.97 -9.56
N ARG A 367 31.93 12.17 -9.57
CA ARG A 367 32.02 11.03 -10.49
C ARG A 367 30.94 9.99 -10.23
N GLN A 368 30.62 9.72 -8.96
CA GLN A 368 29.56 8.79 -8.58
C GLN A 368 28.19 9.33 -8.96
N GLN A 369 27.91 10.62 -8.73
CA GLN A 369 26.68 11.28 -9.16
C GLN A 369 26.48 11.20 -10.68
N LYS A 370 27.51 11.50 -11.46
CA LYS A 370 27.47 11.38 -12.93
C LYS A 370 27.21 9.96 -13.40
N LEU A 371 27.82 8.96 -12.73
CA LEU A 371 27.58 7.55 -13.02
C LEU A 371 26.14 7.15 -12.72
N ASP A 372 25.60 7.51 -11.55
CA ASP A 372 24.23 7.20 -11.17
C ASP A 372 23.22 7.88 -12.12
N ALA A 373 23.45 9.13 -12.51
CA ALA A 373 22.62 9.85 -13.48
C ALA A 373 22.64 9.19 -14.87
N ALA A 374 23.81 8.72 -15.33
CA ALA A 374 23.94 8.00 -16.60
C ALA A 374 23.18 6.66 -16.56
N LEU A 375 23.34 5.88 -15.48
CA LEU A 375 22.59 4.63 -15.29
C LEU A 375 21.09 4.86 -15.26
N ASP A 376 20.63 5.87 -14.54
CA ASP A 376 19.21 6.21 -14.46
C ASP A 376 18.66 6.61 -15.85
N SER A 377 19.41 7.37 -16.64
CA SER A 377 19.02 7.76 -18.01
C SER A 377 18.89 6.55 -18.94
N ILE A 378 19.84 5.62 -18.88
CA ILE A 378 19.80 4.37 -19.68
C ILE A 378 18.59 3.53 -19.26
N ARG A 379 18.37 3.35 -17.96
CA ARG A 379 17.25 2.59 -17.43
C ARG A 379 15.90 3.20 -17.78
N LEU A 380 15.80 4.52 -17.78
CA LEU A 380 14.59 5.22 -18.18
C LEU A 380 14.26 4.99 -19.66
N LYS A 381 15.28 4.98 -20.53
CA LYS A 381 15.10 4.84 -21.99
C LYS A 381 14.88 3.40 -22.43
N TYR A 382 15.62 2.46 -21.86
CA TYR A 382 15.69 1.07 -22.36
C TYR A 382 15.11 0.02 -21.41
N GLY A 383 14.74 0.41 -20.17
CA GLY A 383 14.24 -0.50 -19.14
C GLY A 383 15.30 -0.81 -18.06
N ASN A 384 14.81 -1.14 -16.86
CA ASN A 384 15.63 -1.31 -15.66
C ASN A 384 16.56 -2.54 -15.69
N ASP A 385 16.25 -3.51 -16.54
CA ASP A 385 16.96 -4.79 -16.70
C ASP A 385 18.12 -4.74 -17.71
N LYS A 386 18.28 -3.64 -18.46
CA LYS A 386 19.29 -3.52 -19.51
C LYS A 386 20.68 -3.18 -18.99
N VAL A 387 20.77 -2.52 -17.85
CA VAL A 387 22.04 -2.17 -17.21
C VAL A 387 21.98 -2.50 -15.74
N THR A 388 22.88 -3.37 -15.27
CA THR A 388 23.01 -3.72 -13.87
C THR A 388 24.46 -3.66 -13.42
N ARG A 389 24.71 -3.52 -12.12
CA ARG A 389 26.07 -3.55 -11.57
C ARG A 389 26.59 -4.98 -11.58
N ALA A 390 27.85 -5.19 -11.96
CA ALA A 390 28.45 -6.53 -12.06
C ALA A 390 28.32 -7.34 -10.74
N SER A 391 28.47 -6.66 -9.60
CA SER A 391 28.33 -7.28 -8.28
C SER A 391 26.90 -7.79 -7.94
N ILE A 392 25.88 -7.36 -8.70
CA ILE A 392 24.48 -7.81 -8.53
C ILE A 392 24.16 -8.97 -9.49
N MET A 393 24.96 -9.20 -10.54
CA MET A 393 24.65 -10.19 -11.59
C MET A 393 24.46 -11.62 -11.04
N ASN A 394 25.16 -11.98 -9.97
CA ASN A 394 25.10 -13.28 -9.32
C ASN A 394 24.13 -13.31 -8.12
N SER A 395 23.33 -12.23 -7.89
CA SER A 395 22.35 -12.19 -6.82
C SER A 395 21.24 -13.22 -7.05
N THR A 396 21.03 -14.09 -6.06
CA THR A 396 19.98 -15.12 -6.10
C THR A 396 18.57 -14.52 -6.01
N ALA A 397 18.44 -13.29 -5.56
CA ALA A 397 17.14 -12.65 -5.26
C ALA A 397 16.64 -11.76 -6.40
N ARG A 398 17.03 -11.82 -7.61
CA ARG A 398 16.55 -11.06 -8.81
C ARG A 398 15.35 -10.13 -8.53
N ILE A 399 15.58 -9.11 -7.67
CA ILE A 399 14.56 -8.18 -7.17
C ILE A 399 14.06 -7.29 -8.33
N GLY A 400 14.92 -6.98 -9.28
CA GLY A 400 14.63 -6.04 -10.37
C GLY A 400 13.43 -6.38 -11.25
N ARG A 401 13.04 -7.65 -11.37
CA ARG A 401 11.81 -8.03 -12.10
C ARG A 401 10.51 -7.66 -11.38
N LYS A 402 10.51 -7.62 -10.03
CA LYS A 402 9.34 -7.16 -9.26
C LYS A 402 9.29 -5.63 -9.15
N ALA A 403 10.43 -4.98 -9.10
CA ALA A 403 10.54 -3.52 -9.08
C ALA A 403 10.10 -2.86 -10.40
N LYS A 404 10.08 -3.61 -11.52
CA LYS A 404 9.67 -3.09 -12.83
C LYS A 404 8.25 -2.52 -12.81
N ALA A 405 7.30 -3.23 -12.24
CA ALA A 405 5.90 -2.79 -12.16
C ALA A 405 5.73 -1.54 -11.28
N GLN A 406 6.46 -1.45 -10.15
CA GLN A 406 6.40 -0.27 -9.28
C GLN A 406 7.05 0.98 -9.90
N MET A 407 8.11 0.80 -10.71
CA MET A 407 8.81 1.90 -11.36
C MET A 407 8.09 2.42 -12.60
N GLU A 408 7.31 1.59 -13.29
CA GLU A 408 6.49 2.02 -14.43
C GLU A 408 5.30 2.88 -13.95
N ASN A 409 4.75 2.59 -12.78
CA ASN A 409 3.69 3.40 -12.14
C ASN A 409 4.17 4.80 -11.73
N GLU A 410 5.46 4.99 -11.48
CA GLU A 410 6.05 6.28 -11.13
C GLU A 410 6.45 7.11 -12.37
N ARG A 411 6.39 6.56 -13.59
CA ARG A 411 6.72 7.28 -14.83
C ARG A 411 5.64 8.25 -15.28
N GLU A 412 4.41 8.05 -14.83
CA GLU A 412 3.24 8.78 -15.33
C GLU A 412 2.56 9.65 -14.26
N GLN A 413 3.13 9.76 -13.05
CA GLN A 413 2.76 10.73 -12.01
C GLN A 413 3.78 11.89 -11.96
#